data_06058a5e2cbe2d55804f72b2be199341
#
_entry.id   06058a5e2cbe2d55804f72b2be199341
#
_cell.length_a   1.000
_cell.length_b   1.000
_cell.length_c   1.000
_cell.angle_alpha   90.00
_cell.angle_beta   90.00
_cell.angle_gamma   90.00
#
_symmetry.space_group_name_H-M   'P 1'
#
loop_
_entity.id
_entity.type
_entity.pdbx_description
1 polymer ?
#
loop_
_entity_poly.entity_id
_entity_poly.type
_entity_poly.pdbx_seq_one_letter_code
_entity_poly.pdbx_strand_id
1 'polypeptide(L)'
;MKFIVKIHPEVIVKSESVRKRFTKILECNIRNILKRQTDNTAVYNRRDHIEVTLKQPNERQLVLDVLTNTPGVQTVLEVEQTLFDDLHHIYALTLAGVREQIEGKTFCVRAKRRGKHDFSSIELERYVGGGLNQAVPSASVQLKKPDVTVMMEVDHDKLNLVKHRHTGLGGFPLGTQEDVLSLISGGFDSGVSSYLHIKRGSKVH
;
A
#
# COMPACT_ATOMS: atom_id res chain seq x y z
N MET A 1 11.12 -0.47 8.71
CA MET A 1 9.89 -0.98 8.07
C MET A 1 9.37 0.06 7.08
N LYS A 2 8.79 -0.35 5.97
CA LYS A 2 8.28 0.57 4.94
C LYS A 2 6.82 0.26 4.60
N PHE A 3 6.04 1.32 4.41
CA PHE A 3 4.64 1.24 3.96
C PHE A 3 4.51 1.98 2.63
N ILE A 4 3.81 1.35 1.67
CA ILE A 4 3.42 1.97 0.41
C ILE A 4 1.92 2.25 0.48
N VAL A 5 1.57 3.53 0.51
CA VAL A 5 0.19 4.00 0.61
C VAL A 5 -0.34 4.26 -0.80
N LYS A 6 -1.24 3.42 -1.25
CA LYS A 6 -1.93 3.59 -2.55
C LYS A 6 -3.10 4.55 -2.39
N ILE A 7 -3.16 5.50 -3.29
CA ILE A 7 -4.16 6.58 -3.30
C ILE A 7 -5.47 6.06 -3.89
N HIS A 8 -6.59 6.58 -3.43
CA HIS A 8 -7.91 6.18 -3.93
C HIS A 8 -8.03 6.43 -5.45
N PRO A 9 -8.61 5.48 -6.23
CA PRO A 9 -8.69 5.57 -7.69
C PRO A 9 -9.34 6.84 -8.22
N GLU A 10 -10.37 7.35 -7.55
CA GLU A 10 -11.04 8.60 -7.94
C GLU A 10 -10.13 9.84 -7.91
N VAL A 11 -9.06 9.82 -7.12
CA VAL A 11 -8.03 10.88 -7.11
C VAL A 11 -7.10 10.70 -8.30
N ILE A 12 -6.76 9.45 -8.63
CA ILE A 12 -5.79 9.13 -9.69
C ILE A 12 -6.31 9.49 -11.08
N VAL A 13 -7.62 9.33 -11.32
CA VAL A 13 -8.27 9.63 -12.62
C VAL A 13 -8.51 11.12 -12.86
N LYS A 14 -8.27 11.98 -11.88
CA LYS A 14 -8.38 13.45 -12.06
C LYS A 14 -7.29 13.99 -12.99
N SER A 15 -7.48 15.21 -13.48
CA SER A 15 -6.44 15.92 -14.22
C SER A 15 -5.12 15.97 -13.45
N GLU A 16 -4.00 16.11 -14.15
CA GLU A 16 -2.68 16.06 -13.52
C GLU A 16 -2.51 17.12 -12.43
N SER A 17 -3.01 18.34 -12.65
CA SER A 17 -2.95 19.43 -11.67
C SER A 17 -3.74 19.12 -10.40
N VAL A 18 -4.98 18.63 -10.56
CA VAL A 18 -5.86 18.25 -9.44
C VAL A 18 -5.27 17.06 -8.68
N ARG A 19 -4.81 16.04 -9.41
CA ARG A 19 -4.16 14.86 -8.80
C ARG A 19 -2.94 15.26 -7.97
N LYS A 20 -2.05 16.10 -8.50
CA LYS A 20 -0.86 16.60 -7.75
C LYS A 20 -1.28 17.35 -6.49
N ARG A 21 -2.29 18.22 -6.59
CA ARG A 21 -2.81 18.96 -5.43
C ARG A 21 -3.37 18.01 -4.37
N PHE A 22 -4.22 17.06 -4.75
CA PHE A 22 -4.86 16.12 -3.82
C PHE A 22 -3.83 15.18 -3.16
N THR A 23 -2.87 14.68 -3.94
CA THR A 23 -1.78 13.86 -3.40
C THR A 23 -0.91 14.64 -2.40
N LYS A 24 -0.65 15.92 -2.67
CA LYS A 24 0.09 16.78 -1.75
C LYS A 24 -0.67 17.02 -0.45
N ILE A 25 -1.99 17.26 -0.53
CA ILE A 25 -2.86 17.39 0.66
C ILE A 25 -2.83 16.09 1.47
N LEU A 26 -2.98 14.92 0.82
CA LEU A 26 -2.92 13.63 1.49
C LEU A 26 -1.57 13.41 2.19
N GLU A 27 -0.46 13.72 1.52
CA GLU A 27 0.88 13.66 2.11
C GLU A 27 0.98 14.52 3.38
N CYS A 28 0.49 15.77 3.30
CA CYS A 28 0.51 16.69 4.43
C CYS A 28 -0.37 16.18 5.59
N ASN A 29 -1.56 15.64 5.30
CA ASN A 29 -2.45 15.08 6.31
C ASN A 29 -1.78 13.93 7.05
N ILE A 30 -1.24 12.94 6.32
CA ILE A 30 -0.53 11.79 6.90
C ILE A 30 0.65 12.28 7.75
N ARG A 31 1.48 13.15 7.20
CA ARG A 31 2.67 13.70 7.90
C ARG A 31 2.28 14.41 9.20
N ASN A 32 1.25 15.25 9.15
CA ASN A 32 0.82 16.03 10.31
C ASN A 32 0.22 15.14 11.41
N ILE A 33 -0.55 14.13 11.05
CA ILE A 33 -1.11 13.19 12.03
C ILE A 33 0.00 12.36 12.67
N LEU A 34 0.90 11.77 11.85
CA LEU A 34 2.02 10.98 12.35
C LEU A 34 2.94 11.80 13.26
N LYS A 35 3.28 13.03 12.86
CA LYS A 35 4.15 13.93 13.65
C LYS A 35 3.61 14.23 15.05
N ARG A 36 2.30 14.17 15.26
CA ARG A 36 1.68 14.38 16.58
C ARG A 36 1.80 13.13 17.48
N GLN A 37 2.13 11.99 16.92
CA GLN A 37 2.11 10.71 17.62
C GLN A 37 3.50 10.07 17.72
N THR A 38 4.40 10.35 16.76
CA THR A 38 5.75 9.78 16.72
C THR A 38 6.71 10.61 15.87
N ASP A 39 7.98 10.68 16.30
CA ASP A 39 9.09 11.27 15.55
C ASP A 39 9.85 10.20 14.70
N ASN A 40 9.43 8.94 14.75
CA ASN A 40 10.13 7.82 14.12
C ASN A 40 9.71 7.57 12.68
N THR A 41 8.90 8.44 12.09
CA THR A 41 8.38 8.28 10.72
C THR A 41 8.93 9.33 9.76
N ALA A 42 9.09 8.93 8.49
CA ALA A 42 9.36 9.84 7.38
C ALA A 42 8.35 9.57 6.26
N VAL A 43 7.75 10.64 5.73
CA VAL A 43 6.69 10.58 4.70
C VAL A 43 7.20 11.21 3.42
N TYR A 44 7.14 10.46 2.32
CA TYR A 44 7.63 10.89 1.00
C TYR A 44 6.52 10.75 -0.04
N ASN A 45 6.25 11.83 -0.77
CA ASN A 45 5.36 11.80 -1.92
C ASN A 45 6.12 11.25 -3.14
N ARG A 46 5.55 10.23 -3.76
CA ARG A 46 5.98 9.68 -5.04
C ARG A 46 4.94 10.00 -6.11
N ARG A 47 5.26 9.72 -7.35
CA ARG A 47 4.38 10.09 -8.47
C ARG A 47 2.98 9.46 -8.39
N ASP A 48 2.87 8.23 -7.86
CA ASP A 48 1.65 7.40 -7.88
C ASP A 48 1.27 6.83 -6.50
N HIS A 49 2.08 7.10 -5.47
CA HIS A 49 1.85 6.62 -4.11
C HIS A 49 2.56 7.51 -3.08
N ILE A 50 2.28 7.28 -1.82
CA ILE A 50 3.03 7.88 -0.70
C ILE A 50 3.80 6.77 -0.01
N GLU A 51 5.08 7.00 0.24
CA GLU A 51 5.92 6.13 1.05
C GLU A 51 5.99 6.64 2.48
N VAL A 52 5.80 5.73 3.44
CA VAL A 52 6.03 6.02 4.85
C VAL A 52 7.08 5.03 5.37
N THR A 53 8.16 5.56 5.90
CA THR A 53 9.22 4.76 6.53
C THR A 53 9.10 4.88 8.04
N LEU A 54 9.14 3.76 8.73
CA LEU A 54 9.12 3.65 10.18
C LEU A 54 10.46 3.12 10.66
N LYS A 55 11.10 3.85 11.60
CA LYS A 55 12.40 3.49 12.17
C LYS A 55 12.27 2.43 13.28
N GLN A 56 11.22 2.52 14.08
CA GLN A 56 11.01 1.65 15.25
C GLN A 56 9.83 0.69 15.02
N PRO A 57 10.06 -0.63 14.87
CA PRO A 57 8.99 -1.60 14.56
C PRO A 57 7.88 -1.70 15.61
N ASN A 58 8.13 -1.35 16.86
CA ASN A 58 7.13 -1.38 17.93
C ASN A 58 5.97 -0.39 17.73
N GLU A 59 6.16 0.64 16.91
CA GLU A 59 5.13 1.63 16.56
C GLU A 59 4.33 1.24 15.31
N ARG A 60 4.50 0.01 14.81
CA ARG A 60 3.84 -0.48 13.59
C ARG A 60 2.33 -0.30 13.63
N GLN A 61 1.67 -0.71 14.72
CA GLN A 61 0.21 -0.64 14.80
C GLN A 61 -0.30 0.80 14.79
N LEU A 62 0.36 1.69 15.52
CA LEU A 62 0.04 3.12 15.52
C LEU A 62 0.10 3.71 14.11
N VAL A 63 1.16 3.42 13.36
CA VAL A 63 1.31 3.90 11.97
C VAL A 63 0.23 3.32 11.06
N LEU A 64 -0.07 2.02 11.19
CA LEU A 64 -1.13 1.38 10.41
C LEU A 64 -2.50 2.00 10.69
N ASP A 65 -2.84 2.24 11.95
CA ASP A 65 -4.11 2.84 12.35
C ASP A 65 -4.28 4.24 11.74
N VAL A 66 -3.22 5.04 11.77
CA VAL A 66 -3.22 6.35 11.11
C VAL A 66 -3.43 6.20 9.60
N LEU A 67 -2.65 5.34 8.95
CA LEU A 67 -2.69 5.20 7.49
C LEU A 67 -4.03 4.65 7.00
N THR A 68 -4.56 3.62 7.66
CA THR A 68 -5.82 2.98 7.24
C THR A 68 -7.05 3.82 7.50
N ASN A 69 -7.01 4.71 8.50
CA ASN A 69 -8.11 5.61 8.86
C ASN A 69 -8.00 7.02 8.25
N THR A 70 -7.00 7.26 7.38
CA THR A 70 -6.87 8.56 6.70
C THR A 70 -7.70 8.59 5.41
N PRO A 71 -8.64 9.55 5.26
CA PRO A 71 -9.40 9.72 4.02
C PRO A 71 -8.47 9.95 2.81
N GLY A 72 -8.75 9.29 1.70
CA GLY A 72 -7.91 9.31 0.49
C GLY A 72 -6.98 8.11 0.34
N VAL A 73 -6.79 7.32 1.40
CA VAL A 73 -5.99 6.09 1.38
C VAL A 73 -6.83 4.91 0.95
N GLN A 74 -6.48 4.27 -0.18
CA GLN A 74 -7.18 3.06 -0.66
C GLN A 74 -6.63 1.78 -0.05
N THR A 75 -5.30 1.66 0.00
CA THR A 75 -4.62 0.44 0.45
C THR A 75 -3.27 0.82 1.04
N VAL A 76 -2.89 0.16 2.11
CA VAL A 76 -1.56 0.24 2.70
C VAL A 76 -0.87 -1.11 2.50
N LEU A 77 0.27 -1.10 1.82
CA LEU A 77 1.12 -2.27 1.65
C LEU A 77 2.30 -2.17 2.61
N GLU A 78 2.46 -3.16 3.45
CA GLU A 78 3.71 -3.33 4.20
C GLU A 78 4.71 -4.07 3.33
N VAL A 79 5.86 -3.47 3.11
CA VAL A 79 6.85 -4.02 2.21
C VAL A 79 8.21 -4.17 2.87
N GLU A 80 8.88 -5.25 2.52
CA GLU A 80 10.31 -5.40 2.69
C GLU A 80 10.98 -4.95 1.40
N GLN A 81 11.82 -3.92 1.48
CA GLN A 81 12.53 -3.37 0.33
C GLN A 81 13.98 -3.81 0.34
N THR A 82 14.41 -4.41 -0.76
CA THR A 82 15.79 -4.87 -0.95
C THR A 82 16.26 -4.48 -2.35
N LEU A 83 17.55 -4.22 -2.51
CA LEU A 83 18.16 -4.06 -3.83
C LEU A 83 18.35 -5.45 -4.46
N PHE A 84 18.25 -5.51 -5.78
CA PHE A 84 18.51 -6.73 -6.53
C PHE A 84 19.38 -6.41 -7.75
N ASP A 85 20.09 -7.42 -8.23
CA ASP A 85 20.99 -7.30 -9.38
C ASP A 85 20.35 -7.88 -10.65
N ASP A 86 19.74 -9.06 -10.53
CA ASP A 86 19.15 -9.79 -11.65
C ASP A 86 17.86 -10.53 -11.27
N LEU A 87 17.28 -11.21 -12.24
CA LEU A 87 16.03 -11.98 -12.07
C LEU A 87 16.18 -13.13 -11.07
N HIS A 88 17.38 -13.78 -11.04
CA HIS A 88 17.64 -14.87 -10.09
C HIS A 88 17.76 -14.36 -8.65
N HIS A 89 18.37 -13.18 -8.48
CA HIS A 89 18.45 -12.54 -7.17
C HIS A 89 17.05 -12.18 -6.64
N ILE A 90 16.13 -11.68 -7.50
CA ILE A 90 14.72 -11.46 -7.11
C ILE A 90 14.08 -12.77 -6.63
N TYR A 91 14.30 -13.88 -7.34
CA TYR A 91 13.80 -15.19 -6.92
C TYR A 91 14.34 -15.59 -5.54
N ALA A 92 15.65 -15.49 -5.33
CA ALA A 92 16.30 -15.88 -4.07
C ALA A 92 15.76 -15.06 -2.88
N LEU A 93 15.64 -13.73 -3.03
CA LEU A 93 15.05 -12.83 -2.03
C LEU A 93 13.59 -13.16 -1.74
N THR A 94 12.83 -13.46 -2.80
CA THR A 94 11.42 -13.84 -2.65
C THR A 94 11.27 -15.16 -1.93
N LEU A 95 12.04 -16.18 -2.29
CA LEU A 95 12.04 -17.49 -1.62
C LEU A 95 12.33 -17.35 -0.13
N ALA A 96 13.37 -16.60 0.22
CA ALA A 96 13.71 -16.35 1.63
C ALA A 96 12.57 -15.67 2.40
N GLY A 97 11.84 -14.77 1.73
CA GLY A 97 10.77 -13.99 2.37
C GLY A 97 9.40 -14.67 2.45
N VAL A 98 9.12 -15.72 1.63
CA VAL A 98 7.77 -16.30 1.54
C VAL A 98 7.71 -17.80 1.78
N ARG A 99 8.84 -18.50 1.92
CA ARG A 99 8.92 -19.95 2.03
C ARG A 99 7.92 -20.52 3.05
N GLU A 100 7.95 -20.01 4.29
CA GLU A 100 7.06 -20.46 5.36
C GLU A 100 5.57 -20.14 5.08
N GLN A 101 5.30 -19.08 4.34
CA GLN A 101 3.94 -18.65 4.03
C GLN A 101 3.25 -19.57 3.02
N ILE A 102 4.01 -20.15 2.07
CA ILE A 102 3.49 -20.97 0.98
C ILE A 102 3.58 -22.48 1.27
N GLU A 103 4.30 -22.89 2.31
CA GLU A 103 4.45 -24.29 2.68
C GLU A 103 3.11 -24.98 2.93
N GLY A 104 2.84 -26.06 2.22
CA GLY A 104 1.58 -26.81 2.28
C GLY A 104 0.36 -26.09 1.69
N LYS A 105 0.56 -24.98 0.94
CA LYS A 105 -0.54 -24.17 0.41
C LYS A 105 -0.46 -23.99 -1.10
N THR A 106 -1.59 -23.59 -1.66
CA THR A 106 -1.65 -23.11 -3.04
C THR A 106 -1.22 -21.65 -3.10
N PHE A 107 -0.45 -21.28 -4.13
CA PHE A 107 0.00 -19.90 -4.28
C PHE A 107 -0.02 -19.43 -5.73
N CYS A 108 -0.01 -18.10 -5.90
CA CYS A 108 0.35 -17.45 -7.16
C CYS A 108 1.30 -16.28 -6.90
N VAL A 109 2.08 -15.96 -7.93
CA VAL A 109 2.93 -14.77 -7.93
C VAL A 109 2.26 -13.67 -8.73
N ARG A 110 2.30 -12.43 -8.24
CA ARG A 110 1.82 -11.24 -8.93
C ARG A 110 2.89 -10.16 -8.84
N ALA A 111 3.39 -9.73 -9.98
CA ALA A 111 4.45 -8.74 -10.07
C ALA A 111 3.97 -7.46 -10.75
N LYS A 112 4.30 -6.32 -10.16
CA LYS A 112 4.27 -5.02 -10.84
C LYS A 112 5.68 -4.56 -11.10
N ARG A 113 5.93 -4.01 -12.28
CA ARG A 113 7.26 -3.58 -12.69
C ARG A 113 7.26 -2.14 -13.17
N ARG A 114 8.24 -1.40 -12.75
CA ARG A 114 8.54 -0.03 -13.18
C ARG A 114 10.03 0.11 -13.47
N GLY A 115 10.35 0.84 -14.51
CA GLY A 115 11.73 0.98 -14.98
C GLY A 115 12.02 0.09 -16.19
N LYS A 116 13.28 0.14 -16.65
CA LYS A 116 13.78 -0.68 -17.76
C LYS A 116 14.47 -1.91 -17.19
N HIS A 117 14.06 -3.09 -17.63
CA HIS A 117 14.63 -4.37 -17.25
C HIS A 117 14.58 -5.29 -18.46
N ASP A 118 15.45 -6.28 -18.51
CA ASP A 118 15.54 -7.27 -19.59
C ASP A 118 14.44 -8.34 -19.49
N PHE A 119 13.50 -8.20 -18.57
CA PHE A 119 12.37 -9.11 -18.35
C PHE A 119 11.06 -8.34 -18.22
N SER A 120 9.96 -8.95 -18.63
CA SER A 120 8.60 -8.47 -18.43
C SER A 120 8.04 -8.89 -17.05
N SER A 121 6.91 -8.30 -16.63
CA SER A 121 6.24 -8.72 -15.40
C SER A 121 5.78 -10.17 -15.45
N ILE A 122 5.35 -10.65 -16.63
CA ILE A 122 4.88 -12.04 -16.83
C ILE A 122 6.06 -13.02 -16.73
N GLU A 123 7.21 -12.68 -17.31
CA GLU A 123 8.43 -13.49 -17.20
C GLU A 123 8.89 -13.57 -15.75
N LEU A 124 8.88 -12.45 -15.03
CA LEU A 124 9.18 -12.42 -13.60
C LEU A 124 8.23 -13.31 -12.80
N GLU A 125 6.91 -13.20 -13.02
CA GLU A 125 5.92 -14.05 -12.34
C GLU A 125 6.15 -15.55 -12.61
N ARG A 126 6.45 -15.91 -13.86
CA ARG A 126 6.72 -17.30 -14.28
C ARG A 126 8.02 -17.83 -13.67
N TYR A 127 9.09 -17.04 -13.74
CA TYR A 127 10.40 -17.43 -13.24
C TYR A 127 10.37 -17.65 -11.72
N VAL A 128 9.85 -16.67 -11.00
CA VAL A 128 9.75 -16.76 -9.53
C VAL A 128 8.74 -17.85 -9.13
N GLY A 129 7.57 -17.90 -9.77
CA GLY A 129 6.54 -18.93 -9.48
C GLY A 129 7.05 -20.34 -9.73
N GLY A 130 7.74 -20.57 -10.83
CA GLY A 130 8.35 -21.88 -11.15
C GLY A 130 9.45 -22.25 -10.16
N GLY A 131 10.33 -21.30 -9.82
CA GLY A 131 11.38 -21.52 -8.83
C GLY A 131 10.84 -21.83 -7.43
N LEU A 132 9.82 -21.09 -6.97
CA LEU A 132 9.16 -21.35 -5.68
C LEU A 132 8.50 -22.75 -5.64
N ASN A 133 7.83 -23.16 -6.74
CA ASN A 133 7.20 -24.46 -6.83
C ASN A 133 8.22 -25.62 -6.79
N GLN A 134 9.42 -25.42 -7.33
CA GLN A 134 10.50 -26.39 -7.25
C GLN A 134 11.16 -26.42 -5.87
N ALA A 135 11.37 -25.26 -5.26
CA ALA A 135 12.08 -25.11 -3.98
C ALA A 135 11.22 -25.51 -2.76
N VAL A 136 9.89 -25.52 -2.89
CA VAL A 136 8.93 -25.87 -1.83
C VAL A 136 7.97 -26.95 -2.36
N PRO A 137 8.36 -28.24 -2.29
CA PRO A 137 7.58 -29.34 -2.89
C PRO A 137 6.18 -29.52 -2.29
N SER A 138 5.94 -29.03 -1.07
CA SER A 138 4.62 -29.04 -0.42
C SER A 138 3.67 -27.93 -0.92
N ALA A 139 4.20 -26.95 -1.64
CA ALA A 139 3.40 -25.87 -2.25
C ALA A 139 3.00 -26.20 -3.68
N SER A 140 1.90 -25.65 -4.16
CA SER A 140 1.46 -25.80 -5.55
C SER A 140 0.97 -24.49 -6.15
N VAL A 141 1.22 -24.31 -7.46
CA VAL A 141 0.81 -23.08 -8.16
C VAL A 141 -0.67 -23.16 -8.50
N GLN A 142 -1.45 -22.17 -8.06
CA GLN A 142 -2.85 -22.00 -8.40
C GLN A 142 -3.14 -20.55 -8.76
N LEU A 143 -3.47 -20.28 -10.03
CA LEU A 143 -3.67 -18.92 -10.53
C LEU A 143 -5.03 -18.31 -10.15
N LYS A 144 -6.04 -19.15 -9.92
CA LYS A 144 -7.39 -18.73 -9.53
C LYS A 144 -7.67 -19.13 -8.09
N LYS A 145 -7.96 -18.14 -7.23
CA LYS A 145 -8.26 -18.32 -5.80
C LYS A 145 -7.17 -19.12 -5.05
N PRO A 146 -5.89 -18.71 -5.11
CA PRO A 146 -4.84 -19.33 -4.30
C PRO A 146 -5.04 -18.99 -2.82
N ASP A 147 -4.48 -19.84 -1.95
CA ASP A 147 -4.42 -19.55 -0.51
C ASP A 147 -3.50 -18.37 -0.21
N VAL A 148 -2.38 -18.26 -0.97
CA VAL A 148 -1.39 -17.19 -0.82
C VAL A 148 -1.14 -16.50 -2.16
N THR A 149 -1.24 -15.18 -2.18
CA THR A 149 -0.78 -14.37 -3.31
C THR A 149 0.54 -13.70 -2.94
N VAL A 150 1.63 -14.17 -3.51
CA VAL A 150 2.96 -13.56 -3.39
C VAL A 150 2.98 -12.30 -4.26
N MET A 151 2.92 -11.14 -3.63
CA MET A 151 2.89 -9.85 -4.34
C MET A 151 4.25 -9.18 -4.26
N MET A 152 4.75 -8.72 -5.41
CA MET A 152 5.99 -7.96 -5.49
C MET A 152 5.85 -6.73 -6.40
N GLU A 153 6.53 -5.66 -6.05
CA GLU A 153 6.66 -4.47 -6.89
C GLU A 153 8.16 -4.22 -7.14
N VAL A 154 8.55 -4.26 -8.40
CA VAL A 154 9.92 -3.93 -8.84
C VAL A 154 9.93 -2.49 -9.32
N ASP A 155 10.76 -1.67 -8.71
CA ASP A 155 10.94 -0.25 -9.08
C ASP A 155 12.43 0.02 -9.29
N HIS A 156 12.85 0.07 -10.56
CA HIS A 156 14.26 0.15 -10.97
C HIS A 156 15.06 -1.01 -10.35
N ASP A 157 16.03 -0.72 -9.50
CA ASP A 157 16.91 -1.66 -8.80
C ASP A 157 16.35 -2.17 -7.45
N LYS A 158 15.09 -1.84 -7.14
CA LYS A 158 14.46 -2.14 -5.84
C LYS A 158 13.34 -3.15 -5.97
N LEU A 159 13.45 -4.21 -5.21
CA LEU A 159 12.37 -5.16 -4.98
C LEU A 159 11.60 -4.76 -3.72
N ASN A 160 10.30 -4.54 -3.83
CA ASN A 160 9.37 -4.41 -2.72
C ASN A 160 8.56 -5.70 -2.61
N LEU A 161 8.92 -6.56 -1.68
CA LEU A 161 8.15 -7.76 -1.37
C LEU A 161 7.03 -7.39 -0.40
N VAL A 162 5.78 -7.58 -0.81
CA VAL A 162 4.61 -7.23 0.01
C VAL A 162 4.39 -8.32 1.05
N LYS A 163 4.48 -7.96 2.32
CA LYS A 163 4.23 -8.87 3.46
C LYS A 163 2.76 -8.86 3.88
N HIS A 164 2.18 -7.66 3.99
CA HIS A 164 0.77 -7.50 4.37
C HIS A 164 0.11 -6.42 3.53
N ARG A 165 -1.18 -6.60 3.32
CA ARG A 165 -2.04 -5.66 2.61
C ARG A 165 -3.23 -5.29 3.50
N HIS A 166 -3.39 -3.99 3.75
CA HIS A 166 -4.47 -3.46 4.57
C HIS A 166 -5.37 -2.58 3.73
N THR A 167 -6.67 -2.70 3.94
CA THR A 167 -7.66 -1.83 3.29
C THR A 167 -7.69 -0.49 4.02
N GLY A 168 -7.60 0.61 3.27
CA GLY A 168 -7.74 1.96 3.79
C GLY A 168 -9.19 2.44 3.73
N LEU A 169 -9.43 3.63 4.31
CA LEU A 169 -10.75 4.25 4.38
C LEU A 169 -11.32 4.61 2.99
N GLY A 170 -10.45 4.84 2.00
CA GLY A 170 -10.84 5.32 0.68
C GLY A 170 -11.25 6.80 0.69
N GLY A 171 -12.04 7.19 -0.31
CA GLY A 171 -12.55 8.55 -0.43
C GLY A 171 -11.52 9.58 -0.89
N PHE A 172 -11.72 10.85 -0.50
CA PHE A 172 -10.85 11.95 -0.87
C PHE A 172 -10.04 12.47 0.33
N PRO A 173 -8.83 12.99 0.11
CA PRO A 173 -8.04 13.58 1.19
C PRO A 173 -8.79 14.74 1.87
N LEU A 174 -8.76 14.78 3.18
CA LEU A 174 -9.42 15.82 3.98
C LEU A 174 -8.90 17.21 3.60
N GLY A 175 -9.80 18.15 3.35
CA GLY A 175 -9.50 19.50 2.88
C GLY A 175 -9.39 19.62 1.37
N THR A 176 -9.88 18.64 0.60
CA THR A 176 -9.99 18.72 -0.88
C THR A 176 -11.35 19.20 -1.35
N GLN A 177 -12.34 19.20 -0.48
CA GLN A 177 -13.69 19.72 -0.69
C GLN A 177 -13.95 20.91 0.24
N GLU A 178 -15.05 21.60 0.02
CA GLU A 178 -15.48 22.71 0.87
C GLU A 178 -15.82 22.24 2.29
N ASP A 179 -15.64 23.15 3.25
CA ASP A 179 -15.96 22.88 4.65
C ASP A 179 -17.48 22.80 4.84
N VAL A 180 -17.94 21.93 5.74
CA VAL A 180 -19.35 21.67 6.00
C VAL A 180 -19.64 21.89 7.47
N LEU A 181 -20.73 22.58 7.78
CA LEU A 181 -21.27 22.64 9.13
C LEU A 181 -22.27 21.46 9.31
N SER A 182 -22.01 20.62 10.32
CA SER A 182 -22.86 19.49 10.64
C SER A 182 -23.57 19.70 11.98
N LEU A 183 -24.90 19.66 11.94
CA LEU A 183 -25.71 19.69 13.16
C LEU A 183 -25.86 18.27 13.69
N ILE A 184 -25.32 18.00 14.86
CA ILE A 184 -25.36 16.68 15.50
C ILE A 184 -26.54 16.62 16.47
N SER A 185 -27.50 15.73 16.20
CA SER A 185 -28.55 15.32 17.10
C SER A 185 -28.13 14.07 17.89
N GLY A 186 -28.94 13.62 18.84
CA GLY A 186 -28.71 12.36 19.57
C GLY A 186 -28.90 11.09 18.72
N GLY A 187 -29.28 11.21 17.44
CA GLY A 187 -29.48 10.09 16.53
C GLY A 187 -28.21 9.69 15.75
N PHE A 188 -28.13 8.43 15.30
CA PHE A 188 -27.00 7.89 14.55
C PHE A 188 -26.81 8.56 13.18
N ASP A 189 -27.87 9.02 12.53
CA ASP A 189 -27.84 9.55 11.16
C ASP A 189 -26.94 10.78 11.02
N SER A 190 -26.93 11.66 12.02
CA SER A 190 -26.08 12.85 12.03
C SER A 190 -24.59 12.49 12.10
N GLY A 191 -24.24 11.48 12.89
CA GLY A 191 -22.87 10.95 12.95
C GLY A 191 -22.44 10.29 11.64
N VAL A 192 -23.31 9.49 11.02
CA VAL A 192 -23.07 8.86 9.72
C VAL A 192 -22.90 9.91 8.63
N SER A 193 -23.77 10.93 8.60
CA SER A 193 -23.67 12.04 7.64
C SER A 193 -22.34 12.77 7.77
N SER A 194 -21.94 13.15 8.98
CA SER A 194 -20.64 13.80 9.24
C SER A 194 -19.47 12.93 8.78
N TYR A 195 -19.48 11.63 9.09
CA TYR A 195 -18.49 10.68 8.66
C TYR A 195 -18.39 10.60 7.12
N LEU A 196 -19.51 10.57 6.41
CA LEU A 196 -19.54 10.52 4.95
C LEU A 196 -18.93 11.79 4.34
N HIS A 197 -19.17 12.97 4.91
CA HIS A 197 -18.55 14.22 4.47
C HIS A 197 -17.05 14.21 4.71
N ILE A 198 -16.57 13.74 5.87
CA ILE A 198 -15.15 13.57 6.17
C ILE A 198 -14.50 12.63 5.15
N LYS A 199 -15.13 11.48 4.89
CA LYS A 199 -14.65 10.50 3.89
C LYS A 199 -14.61 11.08 2.48
N ARG A 200 -15.48 12.02 2.15
CA ARG A 200 -15.50 12.75 0.89
C ARG A 200 -14.49 13.89 0.82
N GLY A 201 -13.78 14.18 1.89
CA GLY A 201 -12.68 15.14 1.93
C GLY A 201 -13.07 16.54 2.43
N SER A 202 -14.29 16.71 2.94
CA SER A 202 -14.72 17.96 3.62
C SER A 202 -14.22 17.99 5.05
N LYS A 203 -13.82 19.16 5.54
CA LYS A 203 -13.72 19.39 6.98
C LYS A 203 -15.14 19.60 7.50
N VAL A 204 -15.44 19.00 8.66
CA VAL A 204 -16.75 19.08 9.30
C VAL A 204 -16.58 19.83 10.61
N HIS A 205 -17.43 20.86 10.78
CA HIS A 205 -17.48 21.73 11.92
C HIS A 205 -18.80 21.57 12.66
#